data_a2896ac0cc144c13e8580fb1509cc576
#
_entry.id   a2896ac0cc144c13e8580fb1509cc576
#
_cell.length_a   1.000
_cell.length_b   1.000
_cell.length_c   1.000
_cell.angle_alpha   90.00
_cell.angle_beta   90.00
_cell.angle_gamma   90.00
#
_symmetry.space_group_name_H-M   'P 1'
#
loop_
_entity.id
_entity.type
_entity.pdbx_description
1 polymer ?
#
loop_
_entity_poly.entity_id
_entity_poly.type
_entity_poly.pdbx_seq_one_letter_code
_entity_poly.pdbx_strand_id
1 'polypeptide(L)'
;NGRLFTYAWAAFTGGNSRPVYSTHYYVTNDGYRYSQDLRGLDPNAYVLYANSLGFLDNGQPLYKDIRGKESLVTTLPVGVTTQIAQYPIFFSDVSPSGANNTEVERVLTALNIPHTPPLPTVSNLSFSGYLVGSTTTVGAGGTFTFTTTNTITYQIVVSRNGVDFDPQNVNNAVLTGIAGTGTHNINWDGRDNSGVNFPAGGPYTFRIL
;
A
#
# COMPACT_ATOMS: atom_id res chain seq x y z
N ASN A 1 21.27 6.14 -21.11
CA ASN A 1 20.16 5.40 -20.50
C ASN A 1 19.97 5.90 -19.05
N GLY A 2 18.77 5.73 -18.48
CA GLY A 2 18.47 6.21 -17.12
C GLY A 2 18.05 7.67 -17.01
N ARG A 3 18.21 8.49 -18.05
CA ARG A 3 17.84 9.91 -18.05
C ARG A 3 16.51 10.21 -18.73
N LEU A 4 16.01 9.30 -19.57
CA LEU A 4 14.76 9.50 -20.30
C LEU A 4 13.57 9.15 -19.41
N PHE A 5 12.73 10.12 -19.15
CA PHE A 5 11.49 9.94 -18.39
C PHE A 5 10.38 10.84 -18.95
N THR A 6 9.16 10.53 -18.59
CA THR A 6 7.96 11.33 -18.84
C THR A 6 6.99 11.17 -17.69
N TYR A 7 6.01 12.05 -17.56
CA TYR A 7 4.92 11.87 -16.60
C TYR A 7 3.69 11.16 -17.20
N ALA A 8 3.59 11.16 -18.51
CA ALA A 8 2.55 10.42 -19.21
C ALA A 8 3.09 9.92 -20.55
N TRP A 9 2.70 8.73 -20.94
CA TRP A 9 3.10 8.13 -22.19
C TRP A 9 1.90 7.42 -22.84
N ALA A 10 1.70 7.66 -24.12
CA ALA A 10 0.63 7.08 -24.89
C ALA A 10 1.18 6.19 -26.01
N ALA A 11 0.56 5.06 -26.24
CA ALA A 11 0.85 4.20 -27.36
C ALA A 11 -0.45 3.74 -28.03
N PHE A 12 -0.34 3.56 -29.34
CA PHE A 12 -1.41 3.09 -30.19
C PHE A 12 -0.93 1.92 -31.03
N THR A 13 -1.53 0.74 -30.86
CA THR A 13 -1.10 -0.50 -31.52
C THR A 13 -1.78 -0.74 -32.85
N GLY A 14 -2.81 0.06 -33.21
CA GLY A 14 -3.48 -0.01 -34.50
C GLY A 14 -4.57 -1.09 -34.62
N GLY A 15 -5.02 -1.63 -33.50
CA GLY A 15 -6.30 -2.35 -33.42
C GLY A 15 -6.36 -3.77 -33.96
N ASN A 16 -5.25 -4.46 -34.22
CA ASN A 16 -5.26 -5.81 -34.78
C ASN A 16 -4.33 -6.76 -34.01
N SER A 17 -4.70 -7.14 -32.80
CA SER A 17 -3.97 -8.16 -32.01
C SER A 17 -2.46 -7.93 -32.02
N ARG A 18 -2.03 -6.77 -31.60
CA ARG A 18 -0.62 -6.39 -31.53
C ARG A 18 -0.16 -6.29 -30.08
N PRO A 19 0.27 -7.41 -29.50
CA PRO A 19 0.67 -7.47 -28.12
C PRO A 19 1.91 -6.59 -27.86
N VAL A 20 1.91 -5.88 -26.73
CA VAL A 20 3.02 -5.02 -26.30
C VAL A 20 3.84 -5.75 -25.25
N TYR A 21 5.11 -5.94 -25.55
CA TYR A 21 6.11 -6.48 -24.63
C TYR A 21 7.05 -5.36 -24.25
N SER A 22 6.72 -4.63 -23.21
CA SER A 22 7.57 -3.57 -22.69
C SER A 22 7.48 -3.49 -21.18
N THR A 23 8.57 -3.09 -20.54
CA THR A 23 8.63 -2.81 -19.11
C THR A 23 8.78 -1.31 -18.92
N HIS A 24 7.93 -0.73 -18.09
CA HIS A 24 7.98 0.65 -17.65
C HIS A 24 8.33 0.70 -16.18
N TYR A 25 9.03 1.73 -15.77
CA TYR A 25 9.50 1.89 -14.41
C TYR A 25 8.97 3.21 -13.85
N TYR A 26 8.53 3.19 -12.62
CA TYR A 26 7.94 4.34 -11.95
C TYR A 26 8.73 4.65 -10.69
N VAL A 27 8.89 5.93 -10.37
CA VAL A 27 9.45 6.36 -9.10
C VAL A 27 8.47 7.32 -8.43
N THR A 28 8.05 6.98 -7.21
CA THR A 28 7.13 7.83 -6.44
C THR A 28 7.86 9.05 -5.87
N ASN A 29 7.12 10.06 -5.45
CA ASN A 29 7.70 11.29 -4.90
C ASN A 29 8.49 11.08 -3.60
N ASP A 30 8.28 9.95 -2.93
CA ASP A 30 9.02 9.51 -1.74
C ASP A 30 10.12 8.47 -2.06
N GLY A 31 10.39 8.22 -3.36
CA GLY A 31 11.54 7.44 -3.82
C GLY A 31 11.31 5.94 -3.98
N TYR A 32 10.08 5.42 -3.78
CA TYR A 32 9.79 4.01 -4.09
C TYR A 32 9.85 3.77 -5.59
N ARG A 33 10.44 2.64 -5.98
CA ARG A 33 10.69 2.27 -7.37
C ARG A 33 9.89 1.03 -7.72
N TYR A 34 9.14 1.10 -8.81
CA TYR A 34 8.27 0.03 -9.29
C TYR A 34 8.55 -0.29 -10.74
N SER A 35 8.28 -1.53 -11.14
CA SER A 35 8.29 -1.94 -12.55
C SER A 35 6.94 -2.52 -12.94
N GLN A 36 6.52 -2.25 -14.17
CA GLN A 36 5.33 -2.80 -14.78
C GLN A 36 5.73 -3.43 -16.11
N ASP A 37 5.62 -4.76 -16.19
CA ASP A 37 5.81 -5.51 -17.41
C ASP A 37 4.44 -5.78 -18.06
N LEU A 38 4.25 -5.37 -19.30
CA LEU A 38 2.98 -5.49 -20.03
C LEU A 38 2.73 -6.91 -20.54
N ARG A 39 3.72 -7.77 -20.60
CA ARG A 39 3.61 -9.22 -20.90
C ARG A 39 2.71 -9.60 -22.07
N GLY A 40 2.71 -8.81 -23.13
CA GLY A 40 1.89 -9.09 -24.29
C GLY A 40 0.46 -8.57 -24.18
N LEU A 41 0.19 -7.61 -23.30
CA LEU A 41 -1.08 -6.89 -23.28
C LEU A 41 -1.33 -6.27 -24.65
N ASP A 42 -2.53 -6.46 -25.21
CA ASP A 42 -3.00 -5.79 -26.42
C ASP A 42 -4.05 -4.73 -26.06
N PRO A 43 -3.62 -3.50 -25.83
CA PRO A 43 -4.49 -2.45 -25.33
C PRO A 43 -5.20 -1.68 -26.43
N ASN A 44 -4.94 -1.99 -27.72
CA ASN A 44 -5.33 -1.18 -28.89
C ASN A 44 -4.80 0.27 -28.83
N ALA A 45 -5.21 1.01 -27.81
CA ALA A 45 -4.65 2.31 -27.44
C ALA A 45 -4.64 2.44 -25.92
N TYR A 46 -3.60 3.05 -25.38
CA TYR A 46 -3.50 3.27 -23.95
C TYR A 46 -2.66 4.49 -23.60
N VAL A 47 -2.95 5.05 -22.44
CA VAL A 47 -2.14 6.07 -21.79
C VAL A 47 -1.66 5.52 -20.46
N LEU A 48 -0.35 5.55 -20.24
CA LEU A 48 0.28 5.24 -18.96
C LEU A 48 0.59 6.53 -18.22
N TYR A 49 0.17 6.61 -16.99
CA TYR A 49 0.56 7.62 -16.02
C TYR A 49 0.41 7.03 -14.62
N ALA A 50 1.09 7.61 -13.65
CA ALA A 50 1.06 7.13 -12.28
C ALA A 50 0.82 8.28 -11.30
N ASN A 51 0.02 8.00 -10.28
CA ASN A 51 -0.28 8.93 -9.19
C ASN A 51 -0.55 8.16 -7.87
N SER A 52 -0.79 8.88 -6.80
CA SER A 52 -1.00 8.29 -5.47
C SER A 52 -2.40 7.68 -5.25
N LEU A 53 -3.38 7.99 -6.09
CA LEU A 53 -4.78 7.64 -5.85
C LEU A 53 -5.41 6.78 -6.96
N GLY A 54 -4.83 6.77 -8.17
CA GLY A 54 -5.45 6.13 -9.33
C GLY A 54 -6.72 6.85 -9.77
N PHE A 55 -7.73 6.09 -10.14
CA PHE A 55 -9.06 6.63 -10.44
C PHE A 55 -9.85 6.86 -9.16
N LEU A 56 -10.67 7.90 -9.15
CA LEU A 56 -11.56 8.22 -8.05
C LEU A 56 -13.01 8.01 -8.46
N ASP A 57 -13.79 7.44 -7.53
CA ASP A 57 -15.24 7.33 -7.60
C ASP A 57 -15.84 8.03 -6.40
N ASN A 58 -16.60 9.09 -6.64
CA ASN A 58 -17.15 9.95 -5.60
C ASN A 58 -16.08 10.42 -4.59
N GLY A 59 -14.88 10.76 -5.07
CA GLY A 59 -13.75 11.19 -4.25
C GLY A 59 -13.01 10.09 -3.50
N GLN A 60 -13.37 8.82 -3.71
CA GLN A 60 -12.71 7.67 -3.10
C GLN A 60 -11.90 6.88 -4.13
N PRO A 61 -10.70 6.39 -3.78
CA PRO A 61 -9.90 5.57 -4.69
C PRO A 61 -10.59 4.26 -5.08
N LEU A 62 -10.55 3.93 -6.37
CA LEU A 62 -11.10 2.67 -6.91
C LEU A 62 -10.13 1.48 -6.79
N TYR A 63 -8.86 1.70 -6.51
CA TYR A 63 -7.82 0.67 -6.65
C TYR A 63 -8.02 -0.58 -5.79
N LYS A 64 -8.72 -0.50 -4.68
CA LYS A 64 -8.96 -1.64 -3.79
C LYS A 64 -10.07 -2.58 -4.26
N ASP A 65 -10.80 -2.22 -5.33
CA ASP A 65 -11.92 -3.00 -5.84
C ASP A 65 -11.96 -2.99 -7.37
N ILE A 66 -10.81 -2.96 -7.97
CA ILE A 66 -10.67 -2.76 -9.43
C ILE A 66 -11.21 -3.95 -10.23
N ARG A 67 -11.07 -5.17 -9.72
CA ARG A 67 -11.50 -6.39 -10.41
C ARG A 67 -13.01 -6.48 -10.61
N GLY A 68 -13.78 -5.92 -9.72
CA GLY A 68 -15.24 -5.87 -9.84
C GLY A 68 -15.73 -4.68 -10.66
N LYS A 69 -14.82 -3.82 -11.15
CA LYS A 69 -15.17 -2.52 -11.74
C LYS A 69 -14.33 -2.16 -12.97
N GLU A 70 -13.92 -3.14 -13.76
CA GLU A 70 -13.10 -2.91 -14.97
C GLU A 70 -13.79 -1.94 -15.94
N SER A 71 -15.09 -1.97 -16.05
CA SER A 71 -15.85 -1.04 -16.88
C SER A 71 -15.72 0.41 -16.44
N LEU A 72 -15.52 0.66 -15.15
CA LEU A 72 -15.29 2.00 -14.62
C LEU A 72 -13.90 2.53 -14.97
N VAL A 73 -12.93 1.62 -15.05
CA VAL A 73 -11.54 1.97 -15.42
C VAL A 73 -11.44 2.27 -16.91
N THR A 74 -12.19 1.57 -17.76
CA THR A 74 -12.08 1.69 -19.22
C THR A 74 -12.93 2.80 -19.81
N THR A 75 -14.08 3.12 -19.22
CA THR A 75 -15.06 4.04 -19.80
C THR A 75 -15.25 5.35 -19.04
N LEU A 76 -14.59 5.52 -17.90
CA LEU A 76 -14.69 6.73 -17.06
C LEU A 76 -16.15 7.21 -16.95
N PRO A 77 -17.03 6.47 -16.29
CA PRO A 77 -18.44 6.85 -16.17
C PRO A 77 -18.56 8.20 -15.44
N VAL A 78 -19.71 8.83 -15.60
CA VAL A 78 -20.00 10.12 -14.94
C VAL A 78 -19.77 9.99 -13.43
N GLY A 79 -18.93 10.90 -12.88
CA GLY A 79 -18.55 10.89 -11.46
C GLY A 79 -17.21 10.22 -11.16
N VAL A 80 -16.60 9.52 -12.11
CA VAL A 80 -15.23 9.00 -11.97
C VAL A 80 -14.24 10.05 -12.46
N THR A 81 -13.28 10.38 -11.63
CA THR A 81 -12.20 11.33 -11.94
C THR A 81 -10.84 10.70 -11.76
N THR A 82 -9.83 11.25 -12.45
CA THR A 82 -8.43 10.87 -12.25
C THR A 82 -7.67 12.00 -11.60
N GLN A 83 -6.67 11.65 -10.79
CA GLN A 83 -5.65 12.60 -10.40
C GLN A 83 -4.71 12.88 -11.59
N ILE A 84 -4.07 14.03 -11.59
CA ILE A 84 -3.03 14.33 -12.55
C ILE A 84 -1.85 13.36 -12.41
N ALA A 85 -1.08 13.18 -13.48
CA ALA A 85 0.15 12.41 -13.43
C ALA A 85 1.14 13.05 -12.44
N GLN A 86 1.61 12.25 -11.47
CA GLN A 86 2.46 12.73 -10.36
C GLN A 86 3.84 12.09 -10.38
N TYR A 87 3.97 10.86 -10.88
CA TYR A 87 5.19 10.09 -10.79
C TYR A 87 5.86 9.99 -12.16
N PRO A 88 7.19 10.18 -12.23
CA PRO A 88 7.92 9.99 -13.47
C PRO A 88 7.95 8.52 -13.88
N ILE A 89 7.78 8.28 -15.17
CA ILE A 89 7.90 7.00 -15.85
C ILE A 89 9.22 6.97 -16.57
N PHE A 90 10.06 5.98 -16.27
CA PHE A 90 11.34 5.77 -16.94
C PHE A 90 11.23 4.61 -17.93
N PHE A 91 12.04 4.67 -18.99
CA PHE A 91 12.15 3.65 -20.03
C PHE A 91 13.39 2.76 -19.88
N SER A 92 14.09 2.90 -18.78
CA SER A 92 15.25 2.10 -18.40
C SER A 92 15.10 1.64 -16.95
N ASP A 93 15.71 0.51 -16.61
CA ASP A 93 15.71 -0.01 -15.25
C ASP A 93 16.15 1.07 -14.24
N VAL A 94 15.34 1.26 -13.21
CA VAL A 94 15.56 2.22 -12.11
C VAL A 94 16.02 1.54 -10.83
N SER A 95 16.33 0.23 -10.87
CA SER A 95 16.78 -0.50 -9.67
C SER A 95 18.00 0.17 -9.05
N PRO A 96 18.10 0.24 -7.72
CA PRO A 96 19.28 0.79 -7.04
C PRO A 96 20.58 0.04 -7.37
N SER A 97 20.49 -1.23 -7.73
CA SER A 97 21.61 -2.06 -8.18
C SER A 97 21.78 -2.11 -9.70
N GLY A 98 20.93 -1.41 -10.45
CA GLY A 98 20.93 -1.43 -11.90
C GLY A 98 22.08 -0.63 -12.52
N ALA A 99 22.48 -1.02 -13.73
CA ALA A 99 23.58 -0.37 -14.45
C ALA A 99 23.34 1.13 -14.76
N ASN A 100 22.09 1.57 -14.72
CA ASN A 100 21.70 2.96 -14.99
C ASN A 100 21.52 3.80 -13.70
N ASN A 101 21.74 3.23 -12.52
CA ASN A 101 21.35 3.88 -11.25
C ASN A 101 21.96 5.28 -11.09
N THR A 102 23.24 5.47 -11.41
CA THR A 102 23.89 6.78 -11.31
C THR A 102 23.15 7.86 -12.12
N GLU A 103 22.69 7.53 -13.31
CA GLU A 103 21.98 8.48 -14.17
C GLU A 103 20.53 8.70 -13.70
N VAL A 104 19.89 7.64 -13.19
CA VAL A 104 18.58 7.73 -12.53
C VAL A 104 18.65 8.65 -11.33
N GLU A 105 19.63 8.49 -10.45
CA GLU A 105 19.81 9.32 -9.25
C GLU A 105 20.03 10.80 -9.59
N ARG A 106 20.75 11.11 -10.67
CA ARG A 106 20.87 12.49 -11.16
C ARG A 106 19.52 13.10 -11.55
N VAL A 107 18.66 12.31 -12.19
CA VAL A 107 17.29 12.74 -12.51
C VAL A 107 16.46 12.91 -11.25
N LEU A 108 16.52 11.95 -10.31
CA LEU A 108 15.79 12.04 -9.04
C LEU A 108 16.22 13.27 -8.24
N THR A 109 17.51 13.59 -8.19
CA THR A 109 18.02 14.82 -7.57
C THR A 109 17.42 16.07 -8.22
N ALA A 110 17.41 16.12 -9.56
CA ALA A 110 16.82 17.25 -10.29
C ALA A 110 15.31 17.39 -10.09
N LEU A 111 14.61 16.29 -9.82
CA LEU A 111 13.18 16.26 -9.52
C LEU A 111 12.87 16.41 -8.02
N ASN A 112 13.89 16.54 -7.18
CA ASN A 112 13.77 16.58 -5.72
C ASN A 112 13.09 15.32 -5.14
N ILE A 113 13.38 14.16 -5.72
CA ILE A 113 12.89 12.84 -5.26
C ILE A 113 14.02 12.15 -4.49
N PRO A 114 13.76 11.60 -3.30
CA PRO A 114 14.77 10.85 -2.54
C PRO A 114 15.28 9.63 -3.33
N HIS A 115 16.59 9.37 -3.27
CA HIS A 115 17.20 8.20 -3.92
C HIS A 115 16.80 6.89 -3.22
N THR A 116 16.56 6.97 -1.92
CA THR A 116 16.11 5.86 -1.08
C THR A 116 14.84 6.30 -0.36
N PRO A 117 13.78 5.48 -0.40
CA PRO A 117 12.56 5.80 0.34
C PRO A 117 12.86 5.93 1.83
N PRO A 118 12.24 6.89 2.53
CA PRO A 118 12.35 6.94 3.98
C PRO A 118 11.71 5.68 4.57
N LEU A 119 12.44 5.02 5.46
CA LEU A 119 11.90 3.88 6.18
C LEU A 119 10.75 4.34 7.07
N PRO A 120 9.60 3.66 7.03
CA PRO A 120 8.51 3.99 7.93
C PRO A 120 8.92 3.69 9.36
N THR A 121 8.53 4.55 10.28
CA THR A 121 8.67 4.30 11.70
C THR A 121 7.31 4.18 12.35
N VAL A 122 7.22 3.27 13.34
CA VAL A 122 6.04 3.12 14.19
C VAL A 122 6.44 3.55 15.59
N SER A 123 5.65 4.43 16.18
CA SER A 123 5.89 4.99 17.53
C SER A 123 4.59 5.10 18.31
N ASN A 124 4.68 5.49 19.59
CA ASN A 124 3.55 5.72 20.48
C ASN A 124 2.57 4.52 20.54
N LEU A 125 3.15 3.31 20.53
CA LEU A 125 2.36 2.09 20.58
C LEU A 125 1.73 1.91 21.96
N SER A 126 0.41 1.79 22.01
CA SER A 126 -0.35 1.55 23.24
C SER A 126 -1.60 0.74 22.97
N PHE A 127 -2.13 0.16 24.04
CA PHE A 127 -3.44 -0.47 24.06
C PHE A 127 -4.28 0.17 25.17
N SER A 128 -5.49 0.57 24.84
CA SER A 128 -6.52 1.05 25.78
C SER A 128 -7.65 0.03 25.82
N GLY A 129 -7.85 -0.60 26.97
CA GLY A 129 -8.92 -1.57 27.17
C GLY A 129 -10.28 -0.89 27.36
N TYR A 130 -11.32 -1.72 27.39
CA TYR A 130 -12.70 -1.26 27.62
C TYR A 130 -12.91 -0.64 29.01
N LEU A 131 -12.15 -1.08 30.00
CA LEU A 131 -12.21 -0.56 31.37
C LEU A 131 -11.22 0.62 31.55
N VAL A 132 -10.35 0.54 32.54
CA VAL A 132 -9.36 1.56 32.85
C VAL A 132 -7.98 1.11 32.41
N GLY A 133 -7.25 1.99 31.73
CA GLY A 133 -5.90 1.70 31.24
C GLY A 133 -5.92 0.59 30.19
N SER A 134 -5.07 -0.41 30.36
CA SER A 134 -4.98 -1.58 29.45
C SER A 134 -5.90 -2.74 29.87
N THR A 135 -6.79 -2.55 30.83
CA THR A 135 -7.69 -3.59 31.32
C THR A 135 -8.96 -3.67 30.49
N THR A 136 -9.37 -4.90 30.14
CA THR A 136 -10.61 -5.16 29.42
C THR A 136 -11.38 -6.32 30.04
N THR A 137 -12.64 -6.49 29.62
CA THR A 137 -13.47 -7.65 29.98
C THR A 137 -13.54 -8.64 28.83
N VAL A 138 -13.89 -9.89 29.14
CA VAL A 138 -14.08 -10.92 28.10
C VAL A 138 -15.10 -10.45 27.06
N GLY A 139 -14.71 -10.48 25.80
CA GLY A 139 -15.55 -10.08 24.66
C GLY A 139 -15.73 -8.58 24.44
N ALA A 140 -15.03 -7.72 25.19
CA ALA A 140 -15.11 -6.27 25.01
C ALA A 140 -13.93 -5.68 24.23
N GLY A 141 -12.78 -6.35 24.23
CA GLY A 141 -11.59 -5.90 23.50
C GLY A 141 -11.05 -4.55 23.95
N GLY A 142 -10.68 -3.71 22.98
CA GLY A 142 -10.10 -2.40 23.22
C GLY A 142 -9.55 -1.79 21.95
N THR A 143 -8.72 -0.76 22.11
CA THR A 143 -8.17 0.01 20.98
C THR A 143 -6.65 0.00 21.03
N PHE A 144 -6.02 -0.43 19.96
CA PHE A 144 -4.59 -0.24 19.70
C PHE A 144 -4.38 1.13 19.08
N THR A 145 -3.47 1.91 19.64
CA THR A 145 -3.07 3.21 19.09
C THR A 145 -1.60 3.16 18.71
N PHE A 146 -1.27 3.68 17.54
CA PHE A 146 0.12 3.86 17.09
C PHE A 146 0.22 5.03 16.12
N THR A 147 1.41 5.56 15.95
CA THR A 147 1.70 6.65 15.01
C THR A 147 2.70 6.19 13.97
N THR A 148 2.44 6.48 12.69
CA THR A 148 3.34 6.18 11.58
C THR A 148 3.84 7.43 10.90
N THR A 149 5.05 7.39 10.36
CA THR A 149 5.63 8.49 9.57
C THR A 149 5.29 8.40 8.09
N ASN A 150 4.96 7.22 7.59
CA ASN A 150 4.65 6.94 6.19
C ASN A 150 3.47 5.98 6.09
N THR A 151 2.93 5.82 4.89
CA THR A 151 1.92 4.79 4.63
C THR A 151 2.56 3.40 4.77
N ILE A 152 1.95 2.56 5.60
CA ILE A 152 2.37 1.18 5.85
C ILE A 152 1.18 0.23 5.74
N THR A 153 1.47 -1.02 5.42
CA THR A 153 0.58 -2.13 5.75
C THR A 153 0.96 -2.60 7.14
N TYR A 154 -0.01 -2.75 8.02
CA TYR A 154 0.24 -3.23 9.38
C TYR A 154 -0.45 -4.56 9.65
N GLN A 155 0.15 -5.33 10.55
CA GLN A 155 -0.45 -6.53 11.13
C GLN A 155 -0.24 -6.49 12.65
N ILE A 156 -1.34 -6.45 13.42
CA ILE A 156 -1.30 -6.57 14.88
C ILE A 156 -1.65 -8.00 15.22
N VAL A 157 -0.77 -8.69 15.94
CA VAL A 157 -1.04 -10.04 16.45
C VAL A 157 -1.12 -9.99 17.96
N VAL A 158 -2.28 -10.34 18.51
CA VAL A 158 -2.47 -10.51 19.95
C VAL A 158 -2.27 -11.99 20.28
N SER A 159 -1.26 -12.27 21.08
CA SER A 159 -0.91 -13.63 21.47
C SER A 159 -1.67 -14.07 22.71
N ARG A 160 -2.35 -15.22 22.63
CA ARG A 160 -3.07 -15.80 23.77
C ARG A 160 -2.14 -16.32 24.87
N ASN A 161 -0.96 -16.81 24.51
CA ASN A 161 0.01 -17.37 25.44
C ASN A 161 1.24 -16.47 25.71
N GLY A 162 1.30 -15.31 25.06
CA GLY A 162 2.38 -14.34 25.21
C GLY A 162 3.69 -14.69 24.49
N VAL A 163 3.76 -15.83 23.82
CA VAL A 163 4.98 -16.34 23.16
C VAL A 163 4.79 -16.57 21.67
N ASP A 164 3.66 -17.15 21.31
CA ASP A 164 3.31 -17.44 19.93
C ASP A 164 2.62 -16.22 19.28
N PHE A 165 3.24 -15.69 18.24
CA PHE A 165 2.71 -14.59 17.41
C PHE A 165 2.48 -15.03 15.96
N ASP A 166 2.25 -16.34 15.74
CA ASP A 166 1.85 -16.84 14.43
C ASP A 166 0.47 -16.28 14.03
N PRO A 167 0.37 -15.51 12.95
CA PRO A 167 -0.90 -14.97 12.48
C PRO A 167 -1.88 -16.04 11.99
N GLN A 168 -1.39 -17.25 11.69
CA GLN A 168 -2.23 -18.39 11.28
C GLN A 168 -2.79 -19.19 12.47
N ASN A 169 -2.28 -18.96 13.68
CA ASN A 169 -2.81 -19.64 14.86
C ASN A 169 -4.23 -19.14 15.18
N VAL A 170 -5.19 -20.06 15.16
CA VAL A 170 -6.62 -19.77 15.41
C VAL A 170 -6.90 -19.18 16.79
N ASN A 171 -6.03 -19.43 17.75
CA ASN A 171 -6.17 -18.91 19.12
C ASN A 171 -5.59 -17.50 19.32
N ASN A 172 -4.84 -16.98 18.34
CA ASN A 172 -4.39 -15.60 18.34
C ASN A 172 -5.45 -14.69 17.71
N ALA A 173 -5.34 -13.37 17.93
CA ALA A 173 -6.14 -12.41 17.18
C ALA A 173 -5.23 -11.67 16.21
N VAL A 174 -5.70 -11.48 14.96
CA VAL A 174 -4.96 -10.77 13.93
C VAL A 174 -5.81 -9.62 13.38
N LEU A 175 -5.25 -8.42 13.43
CA LEU A 175 -5.83 -7.21 12.85
C LEU A 175 -4.89 -6.70 11.77
N THR A 176 -5.39 -6.51 10.56
CA THR A 176 -4.60 -6.05 9.42
C THR A 176 -5.23 -4.84 8.76
N GLY A 177 -4.41 -4.02 8.13
CA GLY A 177 -4.90 -2.87 7.38
C GLY A 177 -3.78 -2.04 6.79
N ILE A 178 -4.18 -0.90 6.23
CA ILE A 178 -3.27 0.12 5.73
C ILE A 178 -3.42 1.36 6.61
N ALA A 179 -2.30 1.88 7.09
CA ALA A 179 -2.22 3.11 7.88
C ALA A 179 -1.44 4.16 7.10
N GLY A 180 -2.02 5.32 6.85
CA GLY A 180 -1.33 6.48 6.29
C GLY A 180 -0.42 7.16 7.34
N THR A 181 0.18 8.29 7.00
CA THR A 181 0.93 9.09 7.97
C THR A 181 0.02 9.61 9.07
N GLY A 182 0.45 9.50 10.32
CA GLY A 182 -0.29 10.02 11.48
C GLY A 182 -0.63 8.98 12.54
N THR A 183 -1.54 9.33 13.44
CA THR A 183 -1.98 8.45 14.54
C THR A 183 -3.21 7.65 14.13
N HIS A 184 -3.18 6.36 14.42
CA HIS A 184 -4.22 5.40 14.09
C HIS A 184 -4.77 4.72 15.33
N ASN A 185 -6.09 4.49 15.34
CA ASN A 185 -6.80 3.78 16.37
C ASN A 185 -7.47 2.55 15.74
N ILE A 186 -7.04 1.36 16.15
CA ILE A 186 -7.50 0.08 15.60
C ILE A 186 -8.27 -0.65 16.70
N ASN A 187 -9.55 -0.85 16.48
CA ASN A 187 -10.41 -1.54 17.43
C ASN A 187 -10.26 -3.05 17.31
N TRP A 188 -10.15 -3.70 18.46
CA TRP A 188 -10.20 -5.15 18.63
C TRP A 188 -11.44 -5.51 19.46
N ASP A 189 -12.18 -6.51 19.04
CA ASP A 189 -13.44 -6.94 19.67
C ASP A 189 -13.24 -7.95 20.82
N GLY A 190 -11.98 -8.27 21.17
CA GLY A 190 -11.67 -9.22 22.24
C GLY A 190 -11.76 -10.69 21.82
N ARG A 191 -11.83 -10.98 20.50
CA ARG A 191 -11.93 -12.34 19.95
C ARG A 191 -10.66 -12.75 19.24
N ASP A 192 -10.50 -14.07 19.15
CA ASP A 192 -9.43 -14.69 18.35
C ASP A 192 -9.82 -14.88 16.87
N ASN A 193 -8.92 -15.46 16.10
CA ASN A 193 -9.13 -15.71 14.65
C ASN A 193 -10.28 -16.69 14.37
N SER A 194 -10.71 -17.48 15.36
CA SER A 194 -11.87 -18.37 15.25
C SER A 194 -13.18 -17.73 15.72
N GLY A 195 -13.15 -16.47 16.18
CA GLY A 195 -14.30 -15.74 16.68
C GLY A 195 -14.65 -16.04 18.13
N VAL A 196 -13.80 -16.78 18.85
CA VAL A 196 -13.98 -17.12 20.27
C VAL A 196 -13.37 -16.03 21.13
N ASN A 197 -14.05 -15.63 22.20
CA ASN A 197 -13.54 -14.63 23.12
C ASN A 197 -12.21 -15.05 23.75
N PHE A 198 -11.30 -14.08 23.90
CA PHE A 198 -10.13 -14.29 24.76
C PHE A 198 -10.61 -14.55 26.19
N PRO A 199 -10.09 -15.59 26.87
CA PRO A 199 -10.54 -15.94 28.21
C PRO A 199 -10.17 -14.87 29.23
N ALA A 200 -10.81 -14.93 30.40
CA ALA A 200 -10.36 -14.14 31.53
C ALA A 200 -8.96 -14.59 31.97
N GLY A 201 -8.12 -13.61 32.31
CA GLY A 201 -6.73 -13.86 32.70
C GLY A 201 -5.80 -12.90 32.01
N GLY A 202 -4.63 -13.32 31.73
CA GLY A 202 -3.59 -12.48 31.13
C GLY A 202 -2.41 -12.29 32.09
N PRO A 203 -1.49 -11.37 31.84
CA PRO A 203 -1.51 -10.39 30.73
C PRO A 203 -1.34 -11.03 29.35
N TYR A 204 -2.06 -10.51 28.37
CA TYR A 204 -1.85 -10.81 26.96
C TYR A 204 -0.84 -9.85 26.37
N THR A 205 -0.07 -10.31 25.41
CA THR A 205 0.94 -9.51 24.69
C THR A 205 0.57 -9.37 23.23
N PHE A 206 1.03 -8.31 22.61
CA PHE A 206 0.79 -8.09 21.19
C PHE A 206 2.06 -7.58 20.49
N ARG A 207 2.10 -7.77 19.18
CA ARG A 207 3.13 -7.22 18.27
C ARG A 207 2.47 -6.50 17.12
N ILE A 208 3.09 -5.43 16.67
CA ILE A 208 2.81 -4.81 15.37
C ILE A 208 3.98 -5.14 14.44
N LEU A 209 3.62 -5.64 13.26
CA LEU A 209 4.53 -6.00 12.18
C LEU A 209 4.22 -5.15 10.95
#